data_bba753eead93accd51860cc2501b483e
#
_entry.id   bba753eead93accd51860cc2501b483e
#
_cell.length_a   1.000
_cell.length_b   1.000
_cell.length_c   1.000
_cell.angle_alpha   90.00
_cell.angle_beta   90.00
_cell.angle_gamma   90.00
#
_symmetry.space_group_name_H-M   'P 1'
#
loop_
_entity.id
_entity.type
_entity.pdbx_description
1 polymer ?
#
loop_
_entity_poly.entity_id
_entity_poly.type
_entity_poly.pdbx_seq_one_letter_code
_entity_poly.pdbx_strand_id
1 'polypeptide(L)'
;MGSFVEVAAFNPAEDEAPADYTRVRGEADTRYRIAVAEGVTSWQVMDTLNSIELLSGEIERPDEGSLAPDSYEVRVGDTRQSVIDRMQEAQEILVAAVWESRSADVPLLSPDELLILASIIEKETGVAEERRQVASVFTNRLNRGMRLQTDPTVIYGVTEGLGVLGRGLRQSELRRETPWNTYVIDALPPTPIANPGRASIEAAPAPASTSFVSFVADGPGAPA
;
A
#
# COMPACT_ATOMS: atom_id res chain seq x y z
N MET A 1 -18.95 23.12 29.15
CA MET A 1 -17.51 23.13 29.40
C MET A 1 -17.08 21.68 29.42
N GLY A 2 -16.47 21.18 28.31
CA GLY A 2 -15.93 19.84 28.28
C GLY A 2 -14.61 19.82 29.05
N SER A 3 -14.52 18.99 30.07
CA SER A 3 -13.25 18.72 30.76
C SER A 3 -12.40 17.81 29.85
N PHE A 4 -11.26 18.28 29.40
CA PHE A 4 -10.24 17.42 28.83
C PHE A 4 -9.66 16.59 29.98
N VAL A 5 -9.82 15.28 29.91
CA VAL A 5 -9.07 14.34 30.73
C VAL A 5 -7.74 14.12 30.06
N GLU A 6 -6.66 14.61 30.64
CA GLU A 6 -5.30 14.27 30.17
C GLU A 6 -5.05 12.80 30.55
N VAL A 7 -5.18 11.92 29.57
CA VAL A 7 -4.85 10.51 29.76
C VAL A 7 -3.33 10.39 29.71
N ALA A 8 -2.72 9.96 30.83
CA ALA A 8 -1.29 9.70 30.88
C ALA A 8 -0.90 8.69 29.78
N ALA A 9 0.10 9.02 28.98
CA ALA A 9 0.67 8.09 28.01
C ALA A 9 1.25 6.88 28.75
N PHE A 10 0.87 5.68 28.36
CA PHE A 10 1.46 4.43 28.86
C PHE A 10 1.84 3.54 27.68
N ASN A 11 2.83 2.67 27.87
CA ASN A 11 3.22 1.71 26.87
C ASN A 11 2.37 0.43 27.04
N PRO A 12 1.40 0.13 26.15
CA PRO A 12 0.51 -1.01 26.31
C PRO A 12 1.21 -2.38 26.22
N ALA A 13 2.48 -2.42 25.77
CA ALA A 13 3.28 -3.65 25.75
C ALA A 13 4.00 -3.94 27.08
N GLU A 14 4.20 -2.93 27.92
CA GLU A 14 5.03 -3.01 29.15
C GLU A 14 4.25 -2.63 30.40
N ASP A 15 3.25 -1.76 30.27
CA ASP A 15 2.53 -1.18 31.39
C ASP A 15 1.11 -1.74 31.52
N GLU A 16 0.62 -1.86 32.74
CA GLU A 16 -0.79 -2.14 32.98
C GLU A 16 -1.65 -0.92 32.63
N ALA A 17 -2.74 -1.16 31.89
CA ALA A 17 -3.60 -0.08 31.43
C ALA A 17 -4.21 0.71 32.61
N PRO A 18 -4.05 2.04 32.68
CA PRO A 18 -4.66 2.86 33.73
C PRO A 18 -6.19 2.68 33.78
N ALA A 19 -6.76 2.71 34.99
CA ALA A 19 -8.21 2.52 35.19
C ALA A 19 -9.06 3.51 34.38
N ASP A 20 -8.61 4.76 34.26
CA ASP A 20 -9.30 5.77 33.45
C ASP A 20 -9.25 5.45 31.95
N TYR A 21 -8.15 4.91 31.46
CA TYR A 21 -8.05 4.43 30.08
C TYR A 21 -9.03 3.28 29.81
N THR A 22 -9.09 2.30 30.71
CA THR A 22 -10.00 1.15 30.60
C THR A 22 -11.47 1.60 30.63
N ARG A 23 -11.80 2.59 31.49
CA ARG A 23 -13.14 3.16 31.58
C ARG A 23 -13.52 3.88 30.27
N VAL A 24 -12.68 4.79 29.78
CA VAL A 24 -12.93 5.58 28.57
C VAL A 24 -12.99 4.65 27.34
N ARG A 25 -12.16 3.61 27.30
CA ARG A 25 -12.17 2.62 26.21
C ARG A 25 -13.53 1.91 26.04
N GLY A 26 -14.30 1.77 27.11
CA GLY A 26 -15.63 1.13 27.08
C GLY A 26 -16.80 2.08 26.80
N GLU A 27 -16.57 3.39 26.72
CA GLU A 27 -17.65 4.37 26.48
C GLU A 27 -18.06 4.37 25.00
N ALA A 28 -19.38 4.40 24.74
CA ALA A 28 -19.94 4.30 23.38
C ALA A 28 -19.51 5.46 22.46
N ASP A 29 -19.18 6.63 23.02
CA ASP A 29 -18.76 7.82 22.29
C ASP A 29 -17.24 7.87 22.04
N THR A 30 -16.48 6.90 22.55
CA THR A 30 -15.03 6.85 22.34
C THR A 30 -14.71 6.60 20.88
N ARG A 31 -13.84 7.45 20.33
CA ARG A 31 -13.37 7.36 18.96
C ARG A 31 -11.96 6.80 18.94
N TYR A 32 -11.76 5.81 18.09
CA TYR A 32 -10.47 5.20 17.84
C TYR A 32 -10.01 5.56 16.45
N ARG A 33 -8.72 5.52 16.22
CA ARG A 33 -8.14 5.75 14.92
C ARG A 33 -7.27 4.56 14.52
N ILE A 34 -7.61 3.96 13.39
CA ILE A 34 -6.84 2.89 12.77
C ILE A 34 -5.99 3.54 11.68
N ALA A 35 -4.67 3.50 11.83
CA ALA A 35 -3.73 3.96 10.80
C ALA A 35 -3.28 2.76 9.96
N VAL A 36 -3.43 2.88 8.64
CA VAL A 36 -2.98 1.88 7.67
C VAL A 36 -1.82 2.48 6.88
N ALA A 37 -0.67 1.83 6.95
CA ALA A 37 0.53 2.28 6.25
C ALA A 37 0.42 2.08 4.73
N GLU A 38 1.08 2.94 3.96
CA GLU A 38 1.29 2.76 2.54
C GLU A 38 2.14 1.51 2.26
N GLY A 39 1.89 0.85 1.13
CA GLY A 39 2.67 -0.32 0.69
C GLY A 39 2.38 -1.63 1.43
N VAL A 40 1.40 -1.69 2.35
CA VAL A 40 0.91 -2.94 2.93
C VAL A 40 0.00 -3.68 1.95
N THR A 41 -0.05 -5.01 2.05
CA THR A 41 -0.95 -5.83 1.22
C THR A 41 -2.36 -5.86 1.80
N SER A 42 -3.35 -6.17 0.96
CA SER A 42 -4.74 -6.32 1.40
C SER A 42 -4.91 -7.43 2.45
N TRP A 43 -4.07 -8.47 2.40
CA TRP A 43 -4.02 -9.49 3.45
C TRP A 43 -3.55 -8.92 4.80
N GLN A 44 -2.50 -8.09 4.80
CA GLN A 44 -2.01 -7.45 6.02
C GLN A 44 -3.04 -6.49 6.63
N VAL A 45 -3.78 -5.76 5.80
CA VAL A 45 -4.89 -4.92 6.27
C VAL A 45 -5.98 -5.79 6.92
N MET A 46 -6.40 -6.84 6.24
CA MET A 46 -7.41 -7.79 6.74
C MET A 46 -6.97 -8.41 8.07
N ASP A 47 -5.73 -8.90 8.17
CA ASP A 47 -5.17 -9.49 9.38
C ASP A 47 -5.16 -8.48 10.54
N THR A 48 -4.74 -7.24 10.27
CA THR A 48 -4.79 -6.16 11.26
C THR A 48 -6.22 -5.87 11.72
N LEU A 49 -7.18 -5.72 10.81
CA LEU A 49 -8.58 -5.46 11.17
C LEU A 49 -9.18 -6.62 11.96
N ASN A 50 -8.82 -7.87 11.65
CA ASN A 50 -9.28 -9.04 12.38
C ASN A 50 -8.74 -9.11 13.82
N SER A 51 -7.57 -8.53 14.09
CA SER A 51 -7.00 -8.46 15.44
C SER A 51 -7.66 -7.40 16.32
N ILE A 52 -8.47 -6.49 15.76
CA ILE A 52 -9.11 -5.40 16.50
C ILE A 52 -10.43 -5.88 17.11
N GLU A 53 -10.44 -6.07 18.44
CA GLU A 53 -11.59 -6.59 19.19
C GLU A 53 -12.82 -5.68 19.18
N LEU A 54 -12.63 -4.36 19.05
CA LEU A 54 -13.74 -3.39 19.06
C LEU A 54 -14.59 -3.43 17.77
N LEU A 55 -14.05 -4.03 16.70
CA LEU A 55 -14.75 -4.20 15.43
C LEU A 55 -15.46 -5.54 15.37
N SER A 56 -16.64 -5.57 14.76
CA SER A 56 -17.46 -6.77 14.59
C SER A 56 -17.47 -7.27 13.14
N GLY A 57 -17.97 -8.49 12.95
CA GLY A 57 -18.15 -9.11 11.64
C GLY A 57 -16.86 -9.75 11.09
N GLU A 58 -17.03 -10.56 10.06
CA GLU A 58 -15.95 -11.15 9.26
C GLU A 58 -15.82 -10.40 7.94
N ILE A 59 -14.62 -10.40 7.38
CA ILE A 59 -14.36 -9.81 6.06
C ILE A 59 -13.63 -10.83 5.18
N GLU A 60 -13.98 -10.84 3.90
CA GLU A 60 -13.19 -11.52 2.88
C GLU A 60 -11.99 -10.65 2.51
N ARG A 61 -10.93 -11.28 1.98
CA ARG A 61 -9.75 -10.55 1.52
C ARG A 61 -10.13 -9.64 0.33
N PRO A 62 -9.99 -8.32 0.46
CA PRO A 62 -10.21 -7.40 -0.66
C PRO A 62 -9.17 -7.59 -1.76
N ASP A 63 -9.50 -7.16 -2.97
CA ASP A 63 -8.57 -7.14 -4.09
C ASP A 63 -7.32 -6.33 -3.75
N GLU A 64 -6.17 -6.78 -4.23
CA GLU A 64 -4.91 -6.11 -3.96
C GLU A 64 -4.88 -4.73 -4.62
N GLY A 65 -4.42 -3.71 -3.87
CA GLY A 65 -4.37 -2.32 -4.30
C GLY A 65 -5.68 -1.55 -4.14
N SER A 66 -6.79 -2.21 -3.78
CA SER A 66 -8.12 -1.58 -3.69
C SER A 66 -8.35 -0.73 -2.44
N LEU A 67 -7.42 -0.75 -1.48
CA LEU A 67 -7.60 -0.11 -0.19
C LEU A 67 -6.74 1.16 -0.09
N ALA A 68 -7.34 2.32 0.18
CA ALA A 68 -6.58 3.55 0.42
C ALA A 68 -5.87 3.50 1.78
N PRO A 69 -4.54 3.60 1.83
CA PRO A 69 -3.83 3.77 3.09
C PRO A 69 -4.11 5.17 3.67
N ASP A 70 -4.64 5.21 4.89
CA ASP A 70 -4.94 6.45 5.62
C ASP A 70 -5.26 6.14 7.10
N SER A 71 -5.74 7.14 7.82
CA SER A 71 -6.25 7.02 9.19
C SER A 71 -7.78 7.02 9.21
N TYR A 72 -8.36 5.92 9.67
CA TYR A 72 -9.81 5.70 9.72
C TYR A 72 -10.34 5.79 11.16
N GLU A 73 -11.27 6.71 11.40
CA GLU A 73 -11.97 6.80 12.68
C GLU A 73 -12.99 5.67 12.79
N VAL A 74 -13.00 4.98 13.91
CA VAL A 74 -13.94 3.90 14.24
C VAL A 74 -14.45 4.02 15.68
N ARG A 75 -15.59 3.38 15.96
CA ARG A 75 -16.22 3.32 17.29
C ARG A 75 -16.52 1.88 17.67
N VAL A 76 -16.78 1.66 18.94
CA VAL A 76 -17.28 0.38 19.43
C VAL A 76 -18.57 0.01 18.69
N GLY A 77 -18.61 -1.17 18.09
CA GLY A 77 -19.76 -1.67 17.34
C GLY A 77 -19.69 -1.44 15.83
N ASP A 78 -18.72 -0.68 15.33
CA ASP A 78 -18.48 -0.60 13.87
C ASP A 78 -18.10 -2.00 13.35
N THR A 79 -18.41 -2.24 12.08
CA THR A 79 -18.05 -3.49 11.42
C THR A 79 -16.71 -3.35 10.67
N ARG A 80 -15.96 -4.44 10.59
CA ARG A 80 -14.75 -4.51 9.75
C ARG A 80 -15.06 -4.17 8.29
N GLN A 81 -16.22 -4.65 7.80
CA GLN A 81 -16.66 -4.35 6.44
C GLN A 81 -16.86 -2.85 6.21
N SER A 82 -17.43 -2.12 7.17
CA SER A 82 -17.61 -0.66 7.01
C SER A 82 -16.28 0.10 6.93
N VAL A 83 -15.21 -0.42 7.50
CA VAL A 83 -13.86 0.15 7.34
C VAL A 83 -13.33 -0.14 5.94
N ILE A 84 -13.44 -1.39 5.48
CA ILE A 84 -13.04 -1.79 4.11
C ILE A 84 -13.79 -0.99 3.06
N ASP A 85 -15.11 -0.83 3.18
CA ASP A 85 -15.93 -0.07 2.22
C ASP A 85 -15.42 1.39 2.09
N ARG A 86 -15.12 2.05 3.21
CA ARG A 86 -14.55 3.41 3.21
C ARG A 86 -13.16 3.47 2.58
N MET A 87 -12.33 2.46 2.81
CA MET A 87 -11.00 2.37 2.19
C MET A 87 -11.10 2.19 0.68
N GLN A 88 -12.01 1.34 0.21
CA GLN A 88 -12.25 1.10 -1.21
C GLN A 88 -12.81 2.35 -1.89
N GLU A 89 -13.84 2.97 -1.33
CA GLU A 89 -14.41 4.21 -1.86
C GLU A 89 -13.37 5.32 -1.99
N ALA A 90 -12.51 5.50 -0.97
CA ALA A 90 -11.45 6.49 -0.99
C ALA A 90 -10.42 6.20 -2.10
N GLN A 91 -10.06 4.93 -2.31
CA GLN A 91 -9.12 4.52 -3.36
C GLN A 91 -9.72 4.72 -4.75
N GLU A 92 -10.95 4.31 -4.97
CA GLU A 92 -11.66 4.49 -6.25
C GLU A 92 -11.74 5.96 -6.64
N ILE A 93 -12.14 6.84 -5.70
CA ILE A 93 -12.22 8.29 -5.93
C ILE A 93 -10.84 8.85 -6.31
N LEU A 94 -9.79 8.47 -5.58
CA LEU A 94 -8.44 8.93 -5.85
C LEU A 94 -7.95 8.48 -7.23
N VAL A 95 -8.07 7.18 -7.53
CA VAL A 95 -7.61 6.60 -8.80
C VAL A 95 -8.37 7.22 -9.98
N ALA A 96 -9.68 7.41 -9.86
CA ALA A 96 -10.48 8.04 -10.91
C ALA A 96 -10.03 9.48 -11.17
N ALA A 97 -9.85 10.28 -10.13
CA ALA A 97 -9.41 11.67 -10.25
C ALA A 97 -8.01 11.79 -10.89
N VAL A 98 -7.08 10.92 -10.49
CA VAL A 98 -5.72 10.91 -11.02
C VAL A 98 -5.71 10.42 -12.47
N TRP A 99 -6.52 9.41 -12.81
CA TRP A 99 -6.65 8.91 -14.17
C TRP A 99 -7.11 9.98 -15.16
N GLU A 100 -8.08 10.82 -14.79
CA GLU A 100 -8.57 11.93 -15.62
C GLU A 100 -7.49 13.00 -15.88
N SER A 101 -6.54 13.17 -14.96
CA SER A 101 -5.47 14.17 -15.05
C SER A 101 -4.17 13.63 -15.65
N ARG A 102 -4.13 12.37 -16.11
CA ARG A 102 -2.91 11.72 -16.60
C ARG A 102 -2.30 12.38 -17.82
N SER A 103 -0.98 12.27 -17.95
CA SER A 103 -0.28 12.62 -19.18
C SER A 103 -0.64 11.67 -20.32
N ALA A 104 -0.84 12.20 -21.52
CA ALA A 104 -1.14 11.43 -22.71
C ALA A 104 0.02 10.52 -23.17
N ASP A 105 1.25 10.80 -22.73
CA ASP A 105 2.47 10.08 -23.12
C ASP A 105 2.77 8.86 -22.24
N VAL A 106 1.95 8.62 -21.20
CA VAL A 106 2.14 7.46 -20.32
C VAL A 106 1.48 6.23 -20.92
N PRO A 107 2.21 5.10 -21.08
CA PRO A 107 1.70 3.90 -21.75
C PRO A 107 0.81 3.05 -20.82
N LEU A 108 -0.18 3.67 -20.19
CA LEU A 108 -1.17 3.01 -19.35
C LEU A 108 -2.53 3.03 -20.05
N LEU A 109 -3.19 1.90 -20.13
CA LEU A 109 -4.42 1.70 -20.90
C LEU A 109 -5.68 1.78 -20.03
N SER A 110 -5.53 1.65 -18.71
CA SER A 110 -6.68 1.66 -17.77
C SER A 110 -6.27 2.21 -16.40
N PRO A 111 -7.27 2.60 -15.56
CA PRO A 111 -7.04 2.91 -14.15
C PRO A 111 -6.39 1.74 -13.38
N ASP A 112 -6.70 0.49 -13.75
CA ASP A 112 -6.10 -0.69 -13.13
C ASP A 112 -4.59 -0.75 -13.40
N GLU A 113 -4.16 -0.50 -14.63
CA GLU A 113 -2.73 -0.44 -14.97
C GLU A 113 -2.01 0.70 -14.24
N LEU A 114 -2.69 1.85 -14.02
CA LEU A 114 -2.17 2.92 -13.18
C LEU A 114 -1.94 2.42 -11.76
N LEU A 115 -2.91 1.73 -11.18
CA LEU A 115 -2.83 1.22 -9.81
C LEU A 115 -1.74 0.14 -9.68
N ILE A 116 -1.59 -0.73 -10.68
CA ILE A 116 -0.51 -1.72 -10.75
C ILE A 116 0.85 -1.02 -10.73
N LEU A 117 1.06 -0.04 -11.62
CA LEU A 117 2.33 0.70 -11.68
C LEU A 117 2.59 1.47 -10.39
N ALA A 118 1.57 2.12 -9.81
CA ALA A 118 1.67 2.83 -8.55
C ALA A 118 2.10 1.90 -7.40
N SER A 119 1.57 0.68 -7.35
CA SER A 119 1.96 -0.31 -6.33
C SER A 119 3.41 -0.74 -6.43
N ILE A 120 3.96 -0.80 -7.65
CA ILE A 120 5.37 -1.09 -7.89
C ILE A 120 6.24 0.09 -7.43
N ILE A 121 5.87 1.33 -7.80
CA ILE A 121 6.57 2.55 -7.38
C ILE A 121 6.59 2.64 -5.84
N GLU A 122 5.47 2.36 -5.19
CA GLU A 122 5.34 2.36 -3.72
C GLU A 122 6.34 1.42 -3.04
N LYS A 123 6.57 0.26 -3.64
CA LYS A 123 7.49 -0.76 -3.09
C LYS A 123 8.96 -0.50 -3.44
N GLU A 124 9.26 0.36 -4.40
CA GLU A 124 10.64 0.66 -4.82
C GLU A 124 11.26 1.82 -4.07
N THR A 125 10.48 2.81 -3.62
CA THR A 125 11.04 3.94 -2.89
C THR A 125 10.11 4.46 -1.80
N GLY A 126 10.67 4.67 -0.61
CA GLY A 126 10.05 5.41 0.48
C GLY A 126 10.29 6.93 0.40
N VAL A 127 11.14 7.38 -0.54
CA VAL A 127 11.56 8.79 -0.66
C VAL A 127 10.60 9.53 -1.60
N ALA A 128 9.93 10.55 -1.09
CA ALA A 128 8.88 11.26 -1.82
C ALA A 128 9.38 11.89 -3.12
N GLU A 129 10.58 12.47 -3.10
CA GLU A 129 11.19 13.18 -4.22
C GLU A 129 11.62 12.25 -5.35
N GLU A 130 11.86 10.97 -5.06
CA GLU A 130 12.30 9.98 -6.04
C GLU A 130 11.14 9.33 -6.80
N ARG A 131 9.92 9.33 -6.26
CA ARG A 131 8.78 8.61 -6.84
C ARG A 131 8.57 8.89 -8.33
N ARG A 132 8.63 10.16 -8.74
CA ARG A 132 8.48 10.55 -10.15
C ARG A 132 9.65 10.10 -11.04
N GLN A 133 10.85 10.00 -10.47
CA GLN A 133 12.03 9.48 -11.18
C GLN A 133 11.91 7.96 -11.35
N VAL A 134 11.54 7.24 -10.30
CA VAL A 134 11.26 5.80 -10.35
C VAL A 134 10.14 5.52 -11.35
N ALA A 135 9.04 6.29 -11.32
CA ALA A 135 7.97 6.22 -12.30
C ALA A 135 8.48 6.39 -13.73
N SER A 136 9.42 7.34 -13.97
CA SER A 136 9.98 7.58 -15.29
C SER A 136 10.78 6.39 -15.82
N VAL A 137 11.50 5.67 -14.96
CA VAL A 137 12.25 4.47 -15.37
C VAL A 137 11.29 3.38 -15.86
N PHE A 138 10.23 3.10 -15.10
CA PHE A 138 9.24 2.08 -15.50
C PHE A 138 8.47 2.51 -16.75
N THR A 139 8.03 3.75 -16.85
CA THR A 139 7.41 4.30 -18.07
C THR A 139 8.32 4.16 -19.28
N ASN A 140 9.60 4.49 -19.16
CA ASN A 140 10.57 4.35 -20.24
C ASN A 140 10.80 2.89 -20.65
N ARG A 141 10.79 1.95 -19.69
CA ARG A 141 10.86 0.51 -19.97
C ARG A 141 9.62 0.03 -20.73
N LEU A 142 8.43 0.37 -20.25
CA LEU A 142 7.17 0.02 -20.93
C LEU A 142 7.14 0.53 -22.36
N ASN A 143 7.48 1.82 -22.58
CA ASN A 143 7.54 2.43 -23.92
C ASN A 143 8.54 1.75 -24.87
N ARG A 144 9.57 1.09 -24.35
CA ARG A 144 10.60 0.38 -25.12
C ARG A 144 10.36 -1.14 -25.20
N GLY A 145 9.25 -1.64 -24.67
CA GLY A 145 8.97 -3.08 -24.59
C GLY A 145 9.98 -3.84 -23.74
N MET A 146 10.58 -3.19 -22.75
CA MET A 146 11.52 -3.78 -21.80
C MET A 146 10.77 -4.36 -20.60
N ARG A 147 11.27 -5.46 -20.05
CA ARG A 147 10.78 -6.01 -18.78
C ARG A 147 11.04 -5.05 -17.62
N LEU A 148 10.14 -5.01 -16.65
CA LEU A 148 10.27 -4.09 -15.51
C LEU A 148 11.39 -4.51 -14.55
N GLN A 149 11.63 -5.81 -14.35
CA GLN A 149 12.75 -6.37 -13.57
C GLN A 149 12.90 -5.73 -12.19
N THR A 150 11.89 -5.84 -11.39
CA THR A 150 11.79 -5.26 -10.05
C THR A 150 11.55 -6.34 -9.00
N ASP A 151 12.37 -6.36 -7.96
CA ASP A 151 12.37 -7.37 -6.90
C ASP A 151 11.04 -7.47 -6.14
N PRO A 152 10.35 -6.36 -5.79
CA PRO A 152 9.06 -6.42 -5.11
C PRO A 152 8.00 -7.29 -5.81
N THR A 153 7.99 -7.31 -7.13
CA THR A 153 7.05 -8.15 -7.89
C THR A 153 7.36 -9.64 -7.75
N VAL A 154 8.64 -10.00 -7.64
CA VAL A 154 9.08 -11.38 -7.37
C VAL A 154 8.69 -11.78 -5.95
N ILE A 155 8.93 -10.88 -4.98
CA ILE A 155 8.55 -11.10 -3.57
C ILE A 155 7.05 -11.36 -3.48
N TYR A 156 6.23 -10.53 -4.13
CA TYR A 156 4.79 -10.74 -4.17
C TYR A 156 4.41 -12.06 -4.82
N GLY A 157 5.01 -12.40 -5.95
CA GLY A 157 4.77 -13.69 -6.63
C GLY A 157 5.18 -14.94 -5.84
N VAL A 158 6.08 -14.79 -4.86
CA VAL A 158 6.49 -15.87 -3.94
C VAL A 158 5.58 -15.95 -2.71
N THR A 159 5.17 -14.82 -2.17
CA THR A 159 4.38 -14.72 -0.93
C THR A 159 2.87 -14.67 -1.17
N GLU A 160 2.45 -14.36 -2.38
CA GLU A 160 1.05 -14.08 -2.74
C GLU A 160 0.41 -12.98 -1.86
N GLY A 161 1.26 -12.06 -1.39
CA GLY A 161 0.87 -10.99 -0.48
C GLY A 161 0.55 -11.43 0.95
N LEU A 162 0.75 -12.71 1.30
CA LEU A 162 0.40 -13.29 2.62
C LEU A 162 1.41 -12.95 3.73
N GLY A 163 2.32 -12.01 3.51
CA GLY A 163 3.27 -11.58 4.53
C GLY A 163 4.60 -11.12 3.94
N VAL A 164 5.57 -10.90 4.81
CA VAL A 164 6.94 -10.52 4.43
C VAL A 164 7.79 -11.77 4.14
N LEU A 165 8.61 -11.68 3.10
CA LEU A 165 9.55 -12.77 2.76
C LEU A 165 10.56 -13.05 3.88
N GLY A 166 10.95 -12.03 4.66
CA GLY A 166 11.84 -12.12 5.83
C GLY A 166 13.29 -12.48 5.50
N ARG A 167 13.67 -12.48 4.24
CA ARG A 167 15.02 -12.80 3.73
C ARG A 167 15.22 -12.23 2.32
N GLY A 168 16.44 -12.22 1.84
CA GLY A 168 16.74 -11.88 0.45
C GLY A 168 16.18 -12.88 -0.56
N LEU A 169 15.96 -12.43 -1.80
CA LEU A 169 15.55 -13.26 -2.92
C LEU A 169 16.65 -14.25 -3.31
N ARG A 170 16.23 -15.46 -3.68
CA ARG A 170 17.12 -16.49 -4.23
C ARG A 170 17.18 -16.41 -5.76
N GLN A 171 18.30 -16.82 -6.34
CA GLN A 171 18.45 -16.89 -7.79
C GLN A 171 17.38 -17.77 -8.48
N SER A 172 16.90 -18.83 -7.80
CA SER A 172 15.83 -19.67 -8.30
C SER A 172 14.49 -18.95 -8.35
N GLU A 173 14.23 -18.01 -7.41
CA GLU A 173 13.01 -17.21 -7.37
C GLU A 173 12.99 -16.14 -8.46
N LEU A 174 14.13 -15.50 -8.74
CA LEU A 174 14.27 -14.57 -9.87
C LEU A 174 14.03 -15.23 -11.26
N ARG A 175 14.18 -16.55 -11.35
CA ARG A 175 13.96 -17.32 -12.58
C ARG A 175 12.62 -18.08 -12.59
N ARG A 176 11.90 -18.07 -11.47
CA ARG A 176 10.63 -18.78 -11.33
C ARG A 176 9.55 -18.07 -12.15
N GLU A 177 8.85 -18.82 -12.98
CA GLU A 177 7.69 -18.32 -13.69
C GLU A 177 6.51 -18.18 -12.73
N THR A 178 6.18 -16.93 -12.40
CA THR A 178 4.95 -16.54 -11.74
C THR A 178 4.32 -15.38 -12.52
N PRO A 179 3.01 -15.18 -12.45
CA PRO A 179 2.35 -14.07 -13.16
C PRO A 179 2.88 -12.68 -12.77
N TRP A 180 3.50 -12.56 -11.60
CA TRP A 180 4.04 -11.29 -11.09
C TRP A 180 5.54 -11.11 -11.32
N ASN A 181 6.29 -12.16 -11.71
CA ASN A 181 7.74 -12.06 -11.84
C ASN A 181 8.15 -11.25 -13.08
N THR A 182 8.38 -9.96 -12.91
CA THR A 182 8.77 -9.03 -13.97
C THR A 182 10.19 -9.21 -14.53
N TYR A 183 10.96 -10.19 -14.04
CA TYR A 183 12.19 -10.65 -14.71
C TYR A 183 11.91 -11.63 -15.85
N VAL A 184 10.73 -12.29 -15.84
CA VAL A 184 10.38 -13.31 -16.82
C VAL A 184 9.15 -12.97 -17.66
N ILE A 185 8.21 -12.16 -17.11
CA ILE A 185 7.06 -11.66 -17.86
C ILE A 185 7.39 -10.34 -18.56
N ASP A 186 6.67 -10.03 -19.62
CA ASP A 186 6.72 -8.75 -20.30
C ASP A 186 5.60 -7.83 -19.76
N ALA A 187 5.80 -6.49 -19.82
CA ALA A 187 4.87 -5.47 -19.34
C ALA A 187 4.56 -5.53 -17.83
N LEU A 188 3.34 -5.12 -17.45
CA LEU A 188 2.86 -5.06 -16.07
C LEU A 188 2.40 -6.45 -15.58
N PRO A 189 2.51 -6.73 -14.26
CA PRO A 189 1.87 -7.92 -13.67
C PRO A 189 0.34 -7.81 -13.72
N PRO A 190 -0.40 -8.92 -13.45
CA PRO A 190 -1.86 -8.94 -13.61
C PRO A 190 -2.61 -8.15 -12.54
N THR A 191 -2.01 -7.89 -11.39
CA THR A 191 -2.63 -7.15 -10.28
C THR A 191 -1.60 -6.24 -9.61
N PRO A 192 -2.03 -5.25 -8.83
CA PRO A 192 -1.16 -4.57 -7.87
C PRO A 192 -0.46 -5.56 -6.94
N ILE A 193 0.64 -5.15 -6.32
CA ILE A 193 1.45 -5.94 -5.39
C ILE A 193 1.40 -5.41 -3.95
N ALA A 194 0.68 -4.33 -3.74
CA ALA A 194 0.43 -3.67 -2.45
C ALA A 194 -0.67 -2.63 -2.62
N ASN A 195 -1.12 -2.04 -1.52
CA ASN A 195 -1.99 -0.87 -1.52
C ASN A 195 -1.11 0.39 -1.56
N PRO A 196 -1.03 1.09 -2.69
CA PRO A 196 -0.17 2.27 -2.83
C PRO A 196 -0.80 3.49 -2.15
N GLY A 197 0.05 4.36 -1.62
CA GLY A 197 -0.34 5.66 -1.13
C GLY A 197 -0.61 6.67 -2.26
N ARG A 198 -1.24 7.78 -1.88
CA ARG A 198 -1.58 8.88 -2.80
C ARG A 198 -0.40 9.34 -3.65
N ALA A 199 0.77 9.52 -3.04
CA ALA A 199 1.94 10.06 -3.73
C ALA A 199 2.44 9.13 -4.86
N SER A 200 2.36 7.82 -4.68
CA SER A 200 2.72 6.84 -5.72
C SER A 200 1.67 6.76 -6.82
N ILE A 201 0.37 6.88 -6.47
CA ILE A 201 -0.73 6.93 -7.44
C ILE A 201 -0.60 8.20 -8.32
N GLU A 202 -0.27 9.34 -7.74
CA GLU A 202 -0.06 10.60 -8.48
C GLU A 202 1.23 10.59 -9.32
N ALA A 203 2.27 9.88 -8.86
CA ALA A 203 3.54 9.79 -9.59
C ALA A 203 3.47 8.90 -10.85
N ALA A 204 2.69 7.83 -10.80
CA ALA A 204 2.58 6.85 -11.89
C ALA A 204 2.18 7.48 -13.23
N PRO A 205 1.14 8.33 -13.34
CA PRO A 205 0.73 8.96 -14.58
C PRO A 205 1.44 10.30 -14.89
N ALA A 206 2.32 10.75 -13.99
CA ALA A 206 3.07 12.01 -14.12
C ALA A 206 4.57 11.82 -13.85
N PRO A 207 5.25 10.91 -14.58
CA PRO A 207 6.67 10.62 -14.37
C PRO A 207 7.54 11.86 -14.63
N ALA A 208 8.74 11.88 -14.07
CA ALA A 208 9.74 12.87 -14.40
C ALA A 208 10.18 12.70 -15.87
N SER A 209 10.52 13.79 -16.53
CA SER A 209 11.02 13.76 -17.91
C SER A 209 12.49 13.34 -17.94
N THR A 210 12.73 12.03 -18.04
CA THR A 210 14.08 11.46 -18.13
C THR A 210 14.17 10.41 -19.25
N SER A 211 15.40 10.01 -19.61
CA SER A 211 15.65 8.88 -20.51
C SER A 211 16.12 7.63 -19.76
N PHE A 212 16.11 7.65 -18.43
CA PHE A 212 16.63 6.57 -17.59
C PHE A 212 15.81 5.28 -17.76
N VAL A 213 16.50 4.15 -17.76
CA VAL A 213 15.90 2.80 -17.79
C VAL A 213 16.37 1.94 -16.60
N SER A 214 17.17 2.50 -15.72
CA SER A 214 17.62 1.89 -14.47
C SER A 214 17.85 2.97 -13.42
N PHE A 215 17.74 2.58 -12.16
CA PHE A 215 18.14 3.37 -11.00
C PHE A 215 18.97 2.49 -10.08
N VAL A 216 19.77 3.14 -9.24
CA VAL A 216 20.51 2.51 -8.15
C VAL A 216 20.24 3.37 -6.92
N ALA A 217 19.88 2.76 -5.81
CA ALA A 217 19.67 3.47 -4.56
C ALA A 217 21.01 4.05 -4.05
N ASP A 218 21.04 5.36 -3.84
CA ASP A 218 22.26 6.11 -3.53
C ASP A 218 22.20 6.62 -2.06
N GLY A 219 22.03 5.71 -1.09
CA GLY A 219 22.04 6.14 0.32
C GLY A 219 21.28 5.24 1.31
N PRO A 220 21.15 5.66 2.56
CA PRO A 220 20.62 4.86 3.69
C PRO A 220 19.10 4.61 3.67
N GLY A 221 18.45 4.74 2.54
CA GLY A 221 17.00 4.50 2.34
C GLY A 221 16.69 3.35 1.39
N ALA A 222 17.68 2.54 0.99
CA ALA A 222 17.41 1.37 0.18
C ALA A 222 16.59 0.35 0.99
N PRO A 223 15.46 -0.16 0.46
CA PRO A 223 14.71 -1.22 1.12
C PRO A 223 15.61 -2.44 1.29
N ALA A 224 15.59 -3.00 2.51
CA ALA A 224 16.31 -4.22 2.86
C ALA A 224 15.68 -5.45 2.23
#